data_086fe6f97e077418437dce7a5a5c6fad
#
_entry.id   086fe6f97e077418437dce7a5a5c6fad
#
_cell.length_a   1.000
_cell.length_b   1.000
_cell.length_c   1.000
_cell.angle_alpha   90.00
_cell.angle_beta   90.00
_cell.angle_gamma   90.00
#
_symmetry.space_group_name_H-M   'P 1'
#
loop_
_entity.id
_entity.type
_entity.pdbx_description
1 polymer ?
#
loop_
_entity_poly.entity_id
_entity_poly.type
_entity_poly.pdbx_seq_one_letter_code
_entity_poly.pdbx_strand_id
1 'polypeptide(L)'
;MAKILCIDDESAALNIRKRVLETAGHQVLTARSGDEGIQLFQSEPFDLVLLDYWMPGKNGIATARELKRINPAVPMVILSGLSQLPDETMGVVDRWILKDEGPQFLLNTIRTLLESTS
;
A
#
# COMPACT_ATOMS: atom_id res chain seq x y z
N MET A 1 16.55 2.87 -0.54
CA MET A 1 15.93 1.60 -0.12
C MET A 1 14.91 1.81 0.96
N ALA A 2 13.72 1.31 0.75
CA ALA A 2 12.65 1.47 1.72
C ALA A 2 12.08 0.12 2.11
N LYS A 3 11.42 0.07 3.26
CA LYS A 3 10.71 -1.11 3.73
C LYS A 3 9.22 -0.88 3.49
N ILE A 4 8.62 -1.72 2.65
CA ILE A 4 7.27 -1.54 2.16
C ILE A 4 6.40 -2.71 2.58
N LEU A 5 5.19 -2.40 3.09
CA LEU A 5 4.18 -3.40 3.40
C LEU A 5 3.17 -3.43 2.27
N CYS A 6 2.97 -4.60 1.67
CA CYS A 6 1.96 -4.79 0.62
C CYS A 6 0.82 -5.64 1.15
N ILE A 7 -0.40 -5.16 1.02
CA ILE A 7 -1.58 -5.84 1.52
C ILE A 7 -2.56 -6.09 0.37
N ASP A 8 -2.88 -7.35 0.13
CA ASP A 8 -3.81 -7.77 -0.92
C ASP A 8 -4.24 -9.21 -0.61
N ASP A 9 -5.50 -9.54 -0.81
CA ASP A 9 -5.99 -10.89 -0.55
C ASP A 9 -5.61 -11.89 -1.66
N GLU A 10 -5.13 -11.40 -2.80
CA GLU A 10 -4.76 -12.23 -3.93
C GLU A 10 -3.25 -12.48 -3.94
N SER A 11 -2.84 -13.71 -3.64
CA SER A 11 -1.42 -14.02 -3.51
C SER A 11 -0.62 -13.85 -4.80
N ALA A 12 -1.24 -14.11 -5.96
CA ALA A 12 -0.56 -13.92 -7.23
C ALA A 12 -0.21 -12.44 -7.46
N ALA A 13 -1.14 -11.55 -7.16
CA ALA A 13 -0.90 -10.10 -7.28
C ALA A 13 0.17 -9.63 -6.31
N LEU A 14 0.15 -10.15 -5.07
CA LEU A 14 1.17 -9.82 -4.07
C LEU A 14 2.56 -10.25 -4.54
N ASN A 15 2.68 -11.45 -5.10
CA ASN A 15 3.97 -11.96 -5.54
C ASN A 15 4.54 -11.11 -6.68
N ILE A 16 3.69 -10.66 -7.60
CA ILE A 16 4.12 -9.81 -8.70
C ILE A 16 4.61 -8.46 -8.17
N ARG A 17 3.84 -7.82 -7.30
CA ARG A 17 4.22 -6.52 -6.72
C ARG A 17 5.50 -6.63 -5.91
N LYS A 18 5.60 -7.66 -5.10
CA LYS A 18 6.81 -7.89 -4.31
C LYS A 18 8.04 -7.96 -5.21
N ARG A 19 7.95 -8.72 -6.31
CA ARG A 19 9.07 -8.85 -7.23
C ARG A 19 9.43 -7.51 -7.87
N VAL A 20 8.42 -6.75 -8.31
CA VAL A 20 8.65 -5.44 -8.91
C VAL A 20 9.36 -4.51 -7.93
N LEU A 21 8.88 -4.45 -6.71
CA LEU A 21 9.45 -3.55 -5.71
C LEU A 21 10.84 -3.99 -5.25
N GLU A 22 11.06 -5.28 -5.10
CA GLU A 22 12.37 -5.80 -4.71
C GLU A 22 13.41 -5.59 -5.80
N THR A 23 13.00 -5.70 -7.06
CA THR A 23 13.91 -5.42 -8.18
C THR A 23 14.36 -3.96 -8.17
N ALA A 24 13.53 -3.05 -7.65
CA ALA A 24 13.88 -1.65 -7.52
C ALA A 24 14.69 -1.35 -6.25
N GLY A 25 15.02 -2.36 -5.46
CA GLY A 25 15.87 -2.20 -4.29
C GLY A 25 15.14 -2.07 -2.96
N HIS A 26 13.83 -2.24 -2.94
CA HIS A 26 13.06 -2.15 -1.70
C HIS A 26 12.96 -3.49 -0.98
N GLN A 27 12.80 -3.43 0.33
CA GLN A 27 12.49 -4.61 1.14
C GLN A 27 10.96 -4.68 1.27
N VAL A 28 10.36 -5.84 1.01
CA VAL A 28 8.91 -5.97 0.95
C VAL A 28 8.44 -7.09 1.87
N LEU A 29 7.44 -6.77 2.71
CA LEU A 29 6.69 -7.78 3.44
C LEU A 29 5.26 -7.76 2.91
N THR A 30 4.60 -8.91 2.93
CA THR A 30 3.26 -9.04 2.37
C THR A 30 2.27 -9.51 3.44
N ALA A 31 1.02 -9.08 3.29
CA ALA A 31 -0.08 -9.51 4.13
C ALA A 31 -1.28 -9.78 3.23
N ARG A 32 -2.07 -10.80 3.57
CA ARG A 32 -3.18 -11.23 2.74
C ARG A 32 -4.53 -10.74 3.26
N SER A 33 -4.53 -9.92 4.29
CA SER A 33 -5.74 -9.30 4.82
C SER A 33 -5.39 -8.01 5.51
N GLY A 34 -6.40 -7.17 5.74
CA GLY A 34 -6.20 -5.94 6.50
C GLY A 34 -5.71 -6.22 7.90
N ASP A 35 -6.28 -7.23 8.56
CA ASP A 35 -5.91 -7.55 9.93
C ASP A 35 -4.46 -8.04 10.02
N GLU A 36 -4.03 -8.90 9.09
CA GLU A 36 -2.64 -9.34 9.05
C GLU A 36 -1.70 -8.17 8.80
N GLY A 37 -2.09 -7.26 7.90
CA GLY A 37 -1.31 -6.06 7.62
C GLY A 37 -1.16 -5.18 8.84
N ILE A 38 -2.24 -5.01 9.60
CA ILE A 38 -2.19 -4.21 10.83
C ILE A 38 -1.25 -4.83 11.85
N GLN A 39 -1.29 -6.17 12.00
CA GLN A 39 -0.39 -6.85 12.91
C GLN A 39 1.08 -6.65 12.54
N LEU A 40 1.40 -6.79 11.25
CA LEU A 40 2.76 -6.56 10.77
C LEU A 40 3.19 -5.11 10.99
N PHE A 41 2.30 -4.18 10.71
CA PHE A 41 2.58 -2.76 10.85
C PHE A 41 2.90 -2.39 12.31
N GLN A 42 2.26 -3.05 13.25
CA GLN A 42 2.51 -2.83 14.67
C GLN A 42 3.81 -3.48 15.15
N SER A 43 4.25 -4.55 14.49
CA SER A 43 5.39 -5.33 14.95
C SER A 43 6.73 -4.81 14.44
N GLU A 44 6.75 -4.05 13.34
CA GLU A 44 8.00 -3.53 12.80
C GLU A 44 7.76 -2.25 12.01
N PRO A 45 8.80 -1.41 11.86
CA PRO A 45 8.64 -0.14 11.16
C PRO A 45 8.56 -0.31 9.63
N PHE A 46 7.75 0.51 8.99
CA PHE A 46 7.63 0.55 7.53
C PHE A 46 7.75 1.99 7.04
N ASP A 47 8.24 2.14 5.83
CA ASP A 47 8.40 3.44 5.20
C ASP A 47 7.20 3.80 4.31
N LEU A 48 6.43 2.80 3.88
CA LEU A 48 5.30 3.01 3.01
C LEU A 48 4.41 1.77 3.03
N VAL A 49 3.10 1.95 2.86
CA VAL A 49 2.15 0.85 2.76
C VAL A 49 1.42 0.93 1.43
N LEU A 50 1.34 -0.21 0.75
CA LEU A 50 0.64 -0.36 -0.52
C LEU A 50 -0.53 -1.32 -0.30
N LEU A 51 -1.76 -0.86 -0.53
CA LEU A 51 -2.97 -1.61 -0.21
C LEU A 51 -3.85 -1.79 -1.43
N ASP A 52 -4.45 -2.98 -1.54
CA ASP A 52 -5.53 -3.15 -2.50
C ASP A 52 -6.82 -2.58 -1.90
N TYR A 53 -7.59 -1.86 -2.72
CA TYR A 53 -8.85 -1.28 -2.26
C TYR A 53 -9.88 -2.36 -1.92
N TRP A 54 -9.94 -3.38 -2.75
CA TRP A 54 -11.00 -4.38 -2.71
C TRP A 54 -10.50 -5.66 -2.04
N MET A 55 -10.89 -5.85 -0.78
CA MET A 55 -10.53 -7.05 -0.01
C MET A 55 -11.74 -7.53 0.78
N PRO A 56 -11.97 -8.85 0.88
CA PRO A 56 -13.04 -9.38 1.71
C PRO A 56 -12.85 -9.01 3.18
N GLY A 57 -13.95 -8.75 3.86
CA GLY A 57 -13.94 -8.39 5.27
C GLY A 57 -13.64 -6.92 5.47
N LYS A 58 -12.38 -6.58 5.62
CA LYS A 58 -11.95 -5.20 5.83
C LYS A 58 -11.32 -4.66 4.55
N ASN A 59 -11.97 -3.68 3.91
CA ASN A 59 -11.46 -3.12 2.66
C ASN A 59 -10.24 -2.23 2.88
N GLY A 60 -9.61 -1.80 1.77
CA GLY A 60 -8.39 -1.03 1.83
C GLY A 60 -8.51 0.30 2.56
N ILE A 61 -9.65 0.99 2.42
CA ILE A 61 -9.85 2.28 3.12
C ILE A 61 -9.93 2.07 4.62
N ALA A 62 -10.71 1.09 5.07
CA ALA A 62 -10.84 0.79 6.49
C ALA A 62 -9.49 0.41 7.09
N THR A 63 -8.71 -0.40 6.37
CA THR A 63 -7.38 -0.79 6.78
C THR A 63 -6.45 0.43 6.86
N ALA A 64 -6.44 1.26 5.81
CA ALA A 64 -5.60 2.45 5.78
C ALA A 64 -5.93 3.41 6.93
N ARG A 65 -7.21 3.54 7.24
CA ARG A 65 -7.65 4.40 8.34
C ARG A 65 -7.07 3.94 9.68
N GLU A 66 -7.05 2.63 9.92
CA GLU A 66 -6.45 2.10 11.14
C GLU A 66 -4.93 2.28 11.15
N LEU A 67 -4.27 2.03 10.02
CA LEU A 67 -2.83 2.20 9.91
C LEU A 67 -2.43 3.67 10.14
N LYS A 68 -3.19 4.62 9.59
CA LYS A 68 -2.93 6.04 9.80
C LYS A 68 -3.11 6.44 11.26
N ARG A 69 -4.01 5.79 11.97
CA ARG A 69 -4.18 6.05 13.40
C ARG A 69 -2.95 5.59 14.19
N ILE A 70 -2.38 4.45 13.79
CA ILE A 70 -1.19 3.90 14.46
C ILE A 70 0.03 4.77 14.19
N ASN A 71 0.24 5.15 12.92
CA ASN A 71 1.37 6.02 12.56
C ASN A 71 1.01 6.87 11.35
N PRO A 72 0.55 8.12 11.57
CA PRO A 72 0.12 8.98 10.47
C PRO A 72 1.24 9.47 9.56
N ALA A 73 2.49 9.29 9.95
CA ALA A 73 3.63 9.74 9.15
C ALA A 73 3.95 8.82 7.98
N VAL A 74 3.49 7.57 8.02
CA VAL A 74 3.79 6.60 6.96
C VAL A 74 2.81 6.79 5.79
N PRO A 75 3.32 7.05 4.57
CA PRO A 75 2.44 7.23 3.41
C PRO A 75 1.71 5.95 3.04
N MET A 76 0.46 6.11 2.64
CA MET A 76 -0.44 5.03 2.24
C MET A 76 -0.83 5.19 0.78
N VAL A 77 -0.66 4.13 0.00
CA VAL A 77 -1.02 4.12 -1.42
C VAL A 77 -2.05 3.03 -1.64
N ILE A 78 -3.18 3.37 -2.25
CA ILE A 78 -4.22 2.40 -2.59
C ILE A 78 -4.15 2.05 -4.07
N LEU A 79 -4.23 0.75 -4.36
CA LEU A 79 -4.39 0.24 -5.72
C LEU A 79 -5.86 -0.11 -5.95
N SER A 80 -6.41 0.36 -7.06
CA SER A 80 -7.83 0.16 -7.36
C SER A 80 -8.05 -0.12 -8.83
N GLY A 81 -9.03 -0.97 -9.12
CA GLY A 81 -9.50 -1.15 -10.48
C GLY A 81 -10.54 -0.11 -10.89
N LEU A 82 -10.96 0.74 -9.95
CA LEU A 82 -11.97 1.76 -10.19
C LEU A 82 -11.32 3.11 -10.48
N SER A 83 -11.84 3.82 -11.48
CA SER A 83 -11.34 5.14 -11.84
C SER A 83 -11.77 6.23 -10.85
N GLN A 84 -12.79 5.95 -10.05
CA GLN A 84 -13.25 6.85 -9.00
C GLN A 84 -13.39 6.07 -7.70
N LEU A 85 -12.89 6.67 -6.63
CA LEU A 85 -13.04 6.12 -5.29
C LEU A 85 -13.96 7.05 -4.49
N PRO A 86 -14.54 6.54 -3.39
CA PRO A 86 -15.35 7.40 -2.51
C PRO A 86 -14.56 8.63 -2.04
N ASP A 87 -15.25 9.75 -1.85
CA ASP A 87 -14.61 10.99 -1.43
C ASP A 87 -13.77 10.82 -0.16
N GLU A 88 -14.21 9.98 0.75
CA GLU A 88 -13.51 9.73 2.01
C GLU A 88 -12.11 9.14 1.80
N THR A 89 -11.87 8.51 0.66
CA THR A 89 -10.55 7.92 0.35
C THR A 89 -9.47 8.99 0.33
N MET A 90 -9.77 10.15 -0.21
CA MET A 90 -8.78 11.21 -0.37
C MET A 90 -8.32 11.81 0.96
N GLY A 91 -9.09 11.62 2.02
CA GLY A 91 -8.70 12.08 3.34
C GLY A 91 -7.92 11.05 4.14
N VAL A 92 -7.80 9.83 3.63
CA VAL A 92 -7.17 8.72 4.35
C VAL A 92 -5.86 8.29 3.71
N VAL A 93 -5.78 8.31 2.38
CA VAL A 93 -4.58 7.85 1.67
C VAL A 93 -3.85 9.00 1.00
N ASP A 94 -2.57 8.83 0.80
CA ASP A 94 -1.71 9.86 0.18
C ASP A 94 -1.80 9.82 -1.33
N ARG A 95 -2.00 8.65 -1.91
CA ARG A 95 -2.16 8.46 -3.35
C ARG A 95 -3.04 7.24 -3.61
N TRP A 96 -3.71 7.24 -4.74
CA TRP A 96 -4.32 6.02 -5.26
C TRP A 96 -3.91 5.85 -6.72
N ILE A 97 -3.73 4.59 -7.12
CA ILE A 97 -3.21 4.22 -8.43
C ILE A 97 -4.14 3.21 -9.05
N LEU A 98 -4.45 3.37 -10.33
CA LEU A 98 -5.23 2.38 -11.06
C LEU A 98 -4.38 1.15 -11.31
N LYS A 99 -4.97 -0.03 -11.15
CA LYS A 99 -4.26 -1.29 -11.29
C LYS A 99 -3.67 -1.51 -12.67
N ASP A 100 -4.22 -0.87 -13.71
CA ASP A 100 -3.75 -1.00 -15.08
C ASP A 100 -2.63 -0.03 -15.46
N GLU A 101 -2.13 0.76 -14.51
CA GLU A 101 -1.10 1.77 -14.78
C GLU A 101 0.29 1.18 -14.83
N GLY A 102 0.56 0.01 -14.79
CA GLY A 102 1.85 -0.61 -14.99
C GLY A 102 2.89 -0.36 -13.91
N PRO A 103 3.96 -1.18 -13.89
CA PRO A 103 4.93 -1.16 -12.79
C PRO A 103 5.79 0.11 -12.73
N GLN A 104 6.09 0.72 -13.87
CA GLN A 104 6.94 1.92 -13.85
C GLN A 104 6.23 3.09 -13.18
N PHE A 105 4.93 3.25 -13.42
CA PHE A 105 4.14 4.30 -12.78
C PHE A 105 4.10 4.08 -11.27
N LEU A 106 3.91 2.84 -10.84
CA LEU A 106 3.91 2.47 -9.43
C LEU A 106 5.24 2.83 -8.78
N LEU A 107 6.35 2.44 -9.40
CA LEU A 107 7.68 2.70 -8.85
C LEU A 107 7.96 4.20 -8.76
N ASN A 108 7.56 4.98 -9.76
CA ASN A 108 7.76 6.42 -9.75
C ASN A 108 6.95 7.09 -8.66
N THR A 109 5.71 6.66 -8.47
CA THR A 109 4.85 7.21 -7.43
C THR A 109 5.43 6.94 -6.03
N ILE A 110 5.87 5.71 -5.80
CA ILE A 110 6.47 5.32 -4.53
C ILE A 110 7.73 6.14 -4.27
N ARG A 111 8.60 6.28 -5.26
CA ARG A 111 9.81 7.07 -5.11
C ARG A 111 9.50 8.52 -4.73
N THR A 112 8.52 9.12 -5.40
CA THR A 112 8.12 10.50 -5.13
C THR A 112 7.63 10.67 -3.69
N LEU A 113 6.80 9.73 -3.23
CA LEU A 113 6.29 9.79 -1.85
C LEU A 113 7.40 9.61 -0.82
N LEU A 114 8.32 8.69 -1.06
CA LEU A 114 9.42 8.45 -0.13
C LEU A 114 10.35 9.66 -0.04
N GLU A 115 10.58 10.35 -1.15
CA GLU A 115 11.40 11.55 -1.16
C GLU A 115 10.75 12.69 -0.40
N SER A 116 9.43 12.82 -0.46
CA SER A 116 8.72 13.92 0.18
C SER A 116 8.54 13.71 1.69
N THR A 117 8.78 12.49 2.20
CA THR A 117 8.64 12.21 3.63
C THR A 117 9.98 12.15 4.37
N SER A 118 11.07 12.29 3.65
CA SER A 118 12.40 12.21 4.26
C SER A 118 12.84 13.52 4.91
#